data_04ad42a268707f8b00a1111b5e6c62a5
#
_entry.id   04ad42a268707f8b00a1111b5e6c62a5
#
_cell.length_a   1.000
_cell.length_b   1.000
_cell.length_c   1.000
_cell.angle_alpha   90.00
_cell.angle_beta   90.00
_cell.angle_gamma   90.00
#
_symmetry.space_group_name_H-M   'P 1'
#
loop_
_entity.id
_entity.type
_entity.pdbx_description
1 polymer ?
#
loop_
_entity_poly.entity_id
_entity_poly.type
_entity_poly.pdbx_seq_one_letter_code
_entity_poly.pdbx_strand_id
1 'polypeptide(L)'
;MKKTTSKLFVVPYMLWIALFVLAPLVLIFGQSFFNIEGQLSLENYKSYFASQNLTYLKMSFNSVLYAGIVTFVTLLISYPTALFLTRLKHRQLWLMLIILPTWINLLLKAYAFIGIFGQNGSINQFLEFIGIGSQQLLFTDFSFIFVASYIELPFMILPIFNVLDDMDNNLINASYDLGATKWETFRHVIFPLSMNGVRSGVQSVFIPSLSLFMLTRLIGGNRVITLGTAIEQNFLTNDNYGMGSTIGVILILTMFITMWVTKERRER
;
A
#
# COMPACT_ATOMS: atom_id res chain seq x y z
N MET A 1 0.55 38.26 -25.62
CA MET A 1 0.38 37.06 -26.39
C MET A 1 0.92 35.75 -25.74
N LYS A 2 1.72 35.77 -24.65
CA LYS A 2 2.30 34.54 -24.02
C LYS A 2 1.35 33.69 -23.14
N LYS A 3 0.20 34.22 -22.68
CA LYS A 3 -0.72 33.47 -21.78
C LYS A 3 -1.68 32.52 -22.50
N THR A 4 -1.97 32.73 -23.78
CA THR A 4 -2.93 31.95 -24.54
C THR A 4 -2.31 30.67 -25.09
N THR A 5 -1.07 30.71 -25.51
CA THR A 5 -0.30 29.55 -26.02
C THR A 5 -0.05 28.50 -24.94
N SER A 6 0.18 28.92 -23.68
CA SER A 6 0.36 28.00 -22.56
C SER A 6 -0.91 27.21 -22.24
N LYS A 7 -2.09 27.80 -22.41
CA LYS A 7 -3.38 27.12 -22.16
C LYS A 7 -3.67 26.01 -23.18
N LEU A 8 -3.26 26.21 -24.44
CA LEU A 8 -3.51 25.23 -25.50
C LEU A 8 -2.71 23.93 -25.27
N PHE A 9 -1.50 23.99 -24.71
CA PHE A 9 -0.69 22.82 -24.38
C PHE A 9 -1.22 22.02 -23.17
N VAL A 10 -2.03 22.65 -22.31
CA VAL A 10 -2.63 21.99 -21.15
C VAL A 10 -3.89 21.20 -21.54
N VAL A 11 -4.56 21.56 -22.63
CA VAL A 11 -5.82 20.93 -23.07
C VAL A 11 -5.68 19.42 -23.30
N PRO A 12 -4.68 18.90 -24.04
CA PRO A 12 -4.53 17.44 -24.23
C PRO A 12 -4.35 16.70 -22.92
N TYR A 13 -3.59 17.25 -21.97
CA TYR A 13 -3.37 16.69 -20.64
C TYR A 13 -4.65 16.67 -19.80
N MET A 14 -5.41 17.77 -19.79
CA MET A 14 -6.70 17.84 -19.09
C MET A 14 -7.73 16.88 -19.69
N LEU A 15 -7.76 16.74 -21.02
CA LEU A 15 -8.61 15.80 -21.72
C LEU A 15 -8.26 14.35 -21.37
N TRP A 16 -6.96 14.05 -21.30
CA TRP A 16 -6.49 12.75 -20.86
C TRP A 16 -6.91 12.42 -19.42
N ILE A 17 -6.72 13.36 -18.48
CA ILE A 17 -7.18 13.18 -17.09
C ILE A 17 -8.72 13.00 -17.05
N ALA A 18 -9.46 13.84 -17.78
CA ALA A 18 -10.93 13.75 -17.82
C ALA A 18 -11.40 12.38 -18.32
N LEU A 19 -10.77 11.85 -19.39
CA LEU A 19 -11.19 10.61 -20.02
C LEU A 19 -10.72 9.37 -19.23
N PHE A 20 -9.48 9.35 -18.76
CA PHE A 20 -8.89 8.14 -18.16
C PHE A 20 -8.91 8.11 -16.63
N VAL A 21 -9.16 9.24 -15.98
CA VAL A 21 -9.25 9.30 -14.51
C VAL A 21 -10.66 9.67 -14.07
N LEU A 22 -11.20 10.80 -14.51
CA LEU A 22 -12.50 11.27 -14.02
C LEU A 22 -13.66 10.43 -14.57
N ALA A 23 -13.65 10.08 -15.86
CA ALA A 23 -14.76 9.32 -16.45
C ALA A 23 -14.95 7.93 -15.79
N PRO A 24 -13.92 7.09 -15.55
CA PRO A 24 -14.07 5.84 -14.81
C PRO A 24 -14.58 6.05 -13.37
N LEU A 25 -14.11 7.08 -12.67
CA LEU A 25 -14.59 7.39 -11.32
C LEU A 25 -16.08 7.77 -11.31
N VAL A 26 -16.51 8.61 -12.26
CA VAL A 26 -17.92 8.98 -12.43
C VAL A 26 -18.77 7.77 -12.79
N LEU A 27 -18.27 6.88 -13.66
CA LEU A 27 -18.95 5.64 -14.03
C LEU A 27 -19.12 4.72 -12.80
N ILE A 28 -18.08 4.48 -12.03
CA ILE A 28 -18.15 3.66 -10.80
C ILE A 28 -19.14 4.30 -9.82
N PHE A 29 -19.06 5.62 -9.61
CA PHE A 29 -19.97 6.32 -8.74
C PHE A 29 -21.43 6.23 -9.23
N GLY A 30 -21.67 6.44 -10.53
CA GLY A 30 -22.99 6.27 -11.13
C GLY A 30 -23.52 4.85 -11.01
N GLN A 31 -22.69 3.86 -11.38
CA GLN A 31 -23.03 2.44 -11.33
C GLN A 31 -23.38 1.95 -9.91
N SER A 32 -22.81 2.55 -8.87
CA SER A 32 -23.10 2.18 -7.48
C SER A 32 -24.56 2.38 -7.06
N PHE A 33 -25.31 3.20 -7.79
CA PHE A 33 -26.75 3.46 -7.56
C PHE A 33 -27.66 2.54 -8.38
N PHE A 34 -27.15 1.61 -9.18
CA PHE A 34 -27.95 0.66 -9.93
C PHE A 34 -27.90 -0.71 -9.28
N ASN A 35 -29.07 -1.32 -9.07
CA ASN A 35 -29.16 -2.70 -8.59
C ASN A 35 -28.81 -3.70 -9.71
N ILE A 36 -28.82 -5.01 -9.40
CA ILE A 36 -28.52 -6.08 -10.35
C ILE A 36 -29.52 -6.12 -11.53
N GLU A 37 -30.72 -5.59 -11.34
CA GLU A 37 -31.76 -5.47 -12.39
C GLU A 37 -31.60 -4.21 -13.27
N GLY A 38 -30.59 -3.38 -12.98
CA GLY A 38 -30.35 -2.14 -13.71
C GLY A 38 -31.29 -0.98 -13.32
N GLN A 39 -31.99 -1.09 -12.19
CA GLN A 39 -32.87 -0.03 -11.68
C GLN A 39 -32.10 0.86 -10.69
N LEU A 40 -32.44 2.15 -10.69
CA LEU A 40 -31.86 3.12 -9.76
C LEU A 40 -32.35 2.80 -8.33
N SER A 41 -31.42 2.44 -7.45
CA SER A 41 -31.73 1.99 -6.08
C SER A 41 -30.56 2.23 -5.12
N LEU A 42 -30.87 2.41 -3.84
CA LEU A 42 -29.89 2.42 -2.75
C LEU A 42 -29.73 1.04 -2.12
N GLU A 43 -30.24 -0.02 -2.72
CA GLU A 43 -30.23 -1.38 -2.19
C GLU A 43 -28.81 -1.90 -1.95
N ASN A 44 -27.86 -1.60 -2.84
CA ASN A 44 -26.45 -1.99 -2.68
C ASN A 44 -25.85 -1.39 -1.41
N TYR A 45 -26.12 -0.12 -1.14
CA TYR A 45 -25.65 0.55 0.09
C TYR A 45 -26.33 -0.05 1.33
N LYS A 46 -27.67 -0.31 1.28
CA LYS A 46 -28.37 -0.99 2.36
C LYS A 46 -27.79 -2.38 2.60
N SER A 47 -27.59 -3.15 1.55
CA SER A 47 -26.99 -4.50 1.63
C SER A 47 -25.56 -4.47 2.16
N TYR A 48 -24.78 -3.46 1.84
CA TYR A 48 -23.43 -3.30 2.38
C TYR A 48 -23.42 -3.15 3.90
N PHE A 49 -24.30 -2.30 4.45
CA PHE A 49 -24.36 -2.02 5.89
C PHE A 49 -25.22 -2.99 6.68
N ALA A 50 -26.23 -3.58 6.07
CA ALA A 50 -27.23 -4.43 6.71
C ALA A 50 -27.20 -5.88 6.23
N SER A 51 -26.12 -6.32 5.54
CA SER A 51 -25.97 -7.73 5.14
C SER A 51 -26.01 -8.68 6.32
N GLN A 52 -26.68 -9.83 6.14
CA GLN A 52 -26.64 -10.89 7.14
C GLN A 52 -25.17 -11.20 7.50
N ASN A 53 -24.86 -11.24 8.80
CA ASN A 53 -23.52 -11.41 9.36
C ASN A 53 -22.52 -10.24 9.15
N LEU A 54 -22.93 -9.06 8.70
CA LEU A 54 -22.06 -7.90 8.50
C LEU A 54 -20.82 -8.20 7.62
N THR A 55 -21.00 -9.02 6.59
CA THR A 55 -19.90 -9.57 5.78
C THR A 55 -19.03 -8.47 5.17
N TYR A 56 -19.64 -7.48 4.52
CA TYR A 56 -18.88 -6.39 3.89
C TYR A 56 -18.19 -5.47 4.89
N LEU A 57 -18.79 -5.25 6.07
CA LEU A 57 -18.15 -4.49 7.14
C LEU A 57 -16.95 -5.23 7.72
N LYS A 58 -17.05 -6.56 7.88
CA LYS A 58 -15.91 -7.41 8.29
C LYS A 58 -14.78 -7.36 7.24
N MET A 59 -15.12 -7.43 5.95
CA MET A 59 -14.16 -7.30 4.86
C MET A 59 -13.46 -5.92 4.87
N SER A 60 -14.21 -4.86 5.15
CA SER A 60 -13.66 -3.51 5.29
C SER A 60 -12.70 -3.40 6.46
N PHE A 61 -13.11 -3.93 7.62
CA PHE A 61 -12.25 -3.96 8.80
C PHE A 61 -10.98 -4.77 8.54
N ASN A 62 -11.10 -5.94 7.94
CA ASN A 62 -9.96 -6.77 7.56
C ASN A 62 -9.02 -6.03 6.61
N SER A 63 -9.55 -5.35 5.58
CA SER A 63 -8.73 -4.57 4.65
C SER A 63 -7.89 -3.51 5.37
N VAL A 64 -8.52 -2.74 6.26
CA VAL A 64 -7.84 -1.71 7.05
C VAL A 64 -6.83 -2.35 8.01
N LEU A 65 -7.19 -3.45 8.67
CA LEU A 65 -6.32 -4.17 9.60
C LEU A 65 -5.07 -4.71 8.89
N TYR A 66 -5.26 -5.47 7.79
CA TYR A 66 -4.12 -6.03 7.06
C TYR A 66 -3.26 -4.96 6.41
N ALA A 67 -3.87 -3.91 5.82
CA ALA A 67 -3.12 -2.77 5.31
C ALA A 67 -2.32 -2.06 6.42
N GLY A 68 -2.91 -1.92 7.61
CA GLY A 68 -2.23 -1.37 8.79
C GLY A 68 -1.05 -2.24 9.25
N ILE A 69 -1.24 -3.55 9.34
CA ILE A 69 -0.17 -4.49 9.75
C ILE A 69 0.97 -4.48 8.71
N VAL A 70 0.64 -4.59 7.42
CA VAL A 70 1.65 -4.53 6.34
C VAL A 70 2.42 -3.22 6.38
N THR A 71 1.72 -2.09 6.52
CA THR A 71 2.34 -0.76 6.62
C THR A 71 3.26 -0.65 7.84
N PHE A 72 2.82 -1.16 8.99
CA PHE A 72 3.61 -1.13 10.21
C PHE A 72 4.87 -1.99 10.11
N VAL A 73 4.74 -3.24 9.63
CA VAL A 73 5.88 -4.14 9.40
C VAL A 73 6.86 -3.53 8.40
N THR A 74 6.34 -3.00 7.30
CA THR A 74 7.15 -2.36 6.27
C THR A 74 7.88 -1.14 6.82
N LEU A 75 7.22 -0.28 7.62
CA LEU A 75 7.83 0.89 8.25
C LEU A 75 8.95 0.49 9.22
N LEU A 76 8.70 -0.54 10.04
CA LEU A 76 9.68 -1.03 11.03
C LEU A 76 10.99 -1.46 10.38
N ILE A 77 10.92 -2.06 9.18
CA ILE A 77 12.10 -2.49 8.42
C ILE A 77 12.69 -1.33 7.62
N SER A 78 11.83 -0.52 6.99
CA SER A 78 12.24 0.53 6.04
C SER A 78 12.95 1.69 6.71
N TYR A 79 12.50 2.11 7.89
CA TYR A 79 13.07 3.27 8.56
C TYR A 79 14.55 3.05 8.95
N PRO A 80 14.93 1.96 9.67
CA PRO A 80 16.33 1.66 9.94
C PRO A 80 17.15 1.45 8.65
N THR A 81 16.56 0.79 7.63
CA THR A 81 17.22 0.56 6.35
C THR A 81 17.53 1.89 5.65
N ALA A 82 16.58 2.80 5.55
CA ALA A 82 16.77 4.12 4.95
C ALA A 82 17.85 4.93 5.71
N LEU A 83 17.79 4.93 7.05
CA LEU A 83 18.77 5.61 7.90
C LEU A 83 20.19 5.03 7.72
N PHE A 84 20.30 3.71 7.55
CA PHE A 84 21.60 3.05 7.28
C PHE A 84 22.11 3.42 5.89
N LEU A 85 21.25 3.41 4.89
CA LEU A 85 21.60 3.71 3.49
C LEU A 85 22.19 5.12 3.33
N THR A 86 21.67 6.14 4.02
CA THR A 86 22.20 7.52 3.92
C THR A 86 23.64 7.64 4.40
N ARG A 87 24.12 6.69 5.21
CA ARG A 87 25.50 6.66 5.73
C ARG A 87 26.49 5.94 4.80
N LEU A 88 26.01 5.25 3.76
CA LEU A 88 26.87 4.48 2.86
C LEU A 88 27.54 5.36 1.81
N LYS A 89 28.78 5.03 1.44
CA LYS A 89 29.54 5.76 0.40
C LYS A 89 28.85 5.72 -0.98
N HIS A 90 28.21 4.60 -1.32
CA HIS A 90 27.51 4.40 -2.60
C HIS A 90 25.99 4.25 -2.37
N ARG A 91 25.41 5.14 -1.59
CA ARG A 91 24.00 5.10 -1.16
C ARG A 91 22.99 4.97 -2.30
N GLN A 92 23.21 5.67 -3.41
CA GLN A 92 22.34 5.63 -4.58
C GLN A 92 22.33 4.26 -5.26
N LEU A 93 23.50 3.61 -5.36
CA LEU A 93 23.62 2.26 -5.93
C LEU A 93 22.83 1.25 -5.08
N TRP A 94 23.00 1.31 -3.76
CA TRP A 94 22.27 0.42 -2.85
C TRP A 94 20.75 0.67 -2.89
N LEU A 95 20.32 1.94 -2.96
CA LEU A 95 18.92 2.28 -3.14
C LEU A 95 18.39 1.71 -4.47
N MET A 96 19.13 1.84 -5.56
CA MET A 96 18.76 1.30 -6.86
C MET A 96 18.59 -0.24 -6.80
N LEU A 97 19.48 -0.96 -6.10
CA LEU A 97 19.37 -2.41 -5.92
C LEU A 97 18.11 -2.81 -5.14
N ILE A 98 17.67 -1.98 -4.16
CA ILE A 98 16.43 -2.22 -3.41
C ILE A 98 15.20 -1.96 -4.30
N ILE A 99 15.26 -0.98 -5.19
CA ILE A 99 14.15 -0.64 -6.09
C ILE A 99 14.06 -1.64 -7.27
N LEU A 100 15.16 -2.20 -7.72
CA LEU A 100 15.22 -3.07 -8.90
C LEU A 100 14.18 -4.21 -8.89
N PRO A 101 13.90 -4.91 -7.77
CA PRO A 101 12.83 -5.91 -7.72
C PRO A 101 11.43 -5.38 -8.01
N THR A 102 11.17 -4.06 -7.91
CA THR A 102 9.84 -3.49 -8.22
C THR A 102 9.49 -3.61 -9.70
N TRP A 103 10.49 -3.72 -10.57
CA TRP A 103 10.28 -3.89 -12.02
C TRP A 103 9.81 -5.29 -12.41
N ILE A 104 9.97 -6.27 -11.49
CA ILE A 104 9.44 -7.61 -11.70
C ILE A 104 7.92 -7.59 -11.50
N ASN A 105 7.19 -8.22 -12.42
CA ASN A 105 5.74 -8.33 -12.34
C ASN A 105 5.29 -8.97 -11.01
N LEU A 106 4.20 -8.44 -10.44
CA LEU A 106 3.63 -8.89 -9.17
C LEU A 106 3.31 -10.39 -9.17
N LEU A 107 2.74 -10.91 -10.27
CA LEU A 107 2.41 -12.34 -10.40
C LEU A 107 3.64 -13.22 -10.32
N LEU A 108 4.73 -12.84 -11.00
CA LEU A 108 5.97 -13.62 -10.96
C LEU A 108 6.55 -13.68 -9.55
N LYS A 109 6.50 -12.57 -8.81
CA LYS A 109 6.89 -12.55 -7.39
C LYS A 109 6.00 -13.47 -6.56
N ALA A 110 4.67 -13.40 -6.73
CA ALA A 110 3.74 -14.25 -6.00
C ALA A 110 4.01 -15.75 -6.29
N TYR A 111 4.21 -16.15 -7.54
CA TYR A 111 4.56 -17.53 -7.89
C TYR A 111 5.90 -17.96 -7.32
N ALA A 112 6.90 -17.09 -7.30
CA ALA A 112 8.18 -17.40 -6.64
C ALA A 112 7.98 -17.68 -5.13
N PHE A 113 7.16 -16.88 -4.45
CA PHE A 113 6.85 -17.10 -3.04
C PHE A 113 5.99 -18.35 -2.80
N ILE A 114 5.09 -18.70 -3.72
CA ILE A 114 4.37 -19.98 -3.68
C ILE A 114 5.39 -21.15 -3.74
N GLY A 115 6.38 -21.07 -4.61
CA GLY A 115 7.45 -22.06 -4.68
C GLY A 115 8.30 -22.13 -3.41
N ILE A 116 8.54 -20.99 -2.74
CA ILE A 116 9.34 -20.91 -1.51
C ILE A 116 8.57 -21.43 -0.28
N PHE A 117 7.31 -21.01 -0.12
CA PHE A 117 6.47 -21.32 1.04
C PHE A 117 5.63 -22.60 0.87
N GLY A 118 5.60 -23.21 -0.31
CA GLY A 118 4.87 -24.44 -0.57
C GLY A 118 5.34 -25.60 0.29
N GLN A 119 4.57 -26.69 0.34
CA GLN A 119 4.91 -27.87 1.14
C GLN A 119 6.28 -28.44 0.77
N ASN A 120 6.61 -28.52 -0.52
CA ASN A 120 7.91 -28.97 -1.03
C ASN A 120 8.85 -27.80 -1.32
N GLY A 121 8.57 -26.60 -0.78
CA GLY A 121 9.34 -25.38 -1.01
C GLY A 121 10.64 -25.36 -0.22
N SER A 122 11.54 -24.45 -0.62
CA SER A 122 12.88 -24.36 -0.04
C SER A 122 12.89 -24.15 1.47
N ILE A 123 11.91 -23.44 2.02
CA ILE A 123 11.81 -23.24 3.47
C ILE A 123 11.43 -24.54 4.17
N ASN A 124 10.46 -25.30 3.66
CA ASN A 124 10.08 -26.57 4.25
C ASN A 124 11.19 -27.63 4.14
N GLN A 125 11.92 -27.66 3.04
CA GLN A 125 13.11 -28.53 2.92
C GLN A 125 14.17 -28.18 3.97
N PHE A 126 14.39 -26.89 4.23
CA PHE A 126 15.29 -26.46 5.29
C PHE A 126 14.77 -26.83 6.68
N LEU A 127 13.47 -26.66 6.95
CA LEU A 127 12.86 -27.04 8.23
C LEU A 127 12.93 -28.56 8.49
N GLU A 128 12.75 -29.37 7.46
CA GLU A 128 12.93 -30.81 7.53
C GLU A 128 14.40 -31.19 7.83
N PHE A 129 15.35 -30.51 7.15
CA PHE A 129 16.78 -30.73 7.39
C PHE A 129 17.20 -30.46 8.83
N ILE A 130 16.61 -29.44 9.49
CA ILE A 130 16.91 -29.12 10.91
C ILE A 130 16.02 -29.90 11.90
N GLY A 131 15.17 -30.84 11.41
CA GLY A 131 14.39 -31.75 12.24
C GLY A 131 13.06 -31.17 12.78
N ILE A 132 12.62 -29.99 12.32
CA ILE A 132 11.34 -29.38 12.74
C ILE A 132 10.15 -30.01 11.99
N GLY A 133 10.38 -30.59 10.81
CA GLY A 133 9.34 -31.11 9.93
C GLY A 133 8.67 -30.04 9.08
N SER A 134 7.93 -30.48 8.05
CA SER A 134 7.24 -29.59 7.13
C SER A 134 6.09 -28.85 7.82
N GLN A 135 5.96 -27.55 7.58
CA GLN A 135 4.93 -26.66 8.14
C GLN A 135 4.06 -26.07 7.03
N GLN A 136 2.79 -25.84 7.33
CA GLN A 136 1.90 -25.13 6.42
C GLN A 136 2.18 -23.63 6.51
N LEU A 137 3.13 -23.14 5.70
CA LEU A 137 3.47 -21.73 5.63
C LEU A 137 2.57 -20.99 4.65
N LEU A 138 2.31 -21.57 3.48
CA LEU A 138 1.47 -20.99 2.43
C LEU A 138 -0.01 -21.00 2.86
N PHE A 139 -0.77 -20.01 2.39
CA PHE A 139 -2.19 -19.80 2.72
C PHE A 139 -2.43 -19.49 4.20
N THR A 140 -1.52 -18.73 4.79
CA THR A 140 -1.61 -18.21 6.16
C THR A 140 -1.54 -16.68 6.17
N ASP A 141 -2.01 -16.06 7.25
CA ASP A 141 -1.88 -14.62 7.47
C ASP A 141 -0.40 -14.20 7.47
N PHE A 142 0.46 -15.05 8.02
CA PHE A 142 1.91 -14.81 8.03
C PHE A 142 2.49 -14.70 6.62
N SER A 143 2.22 -15.67 5.73
CA SER A 143 2.73 -15.62 4.37
C SER A 143 2.20 -14.41 3.60
N PHE A 144 0.92 -14.07 3.79
CA PHE A 144 0.33 -12.88 3.18
C PHE A 144 1.03 -11.59 3.65
N ILE A 145 1.14 -11.38 4.97
CA ILE A 145 1.77 -10.20 5.54
C ILE A 145 3.23 -10.09 5.12
N PHE A 146 3.97 -11.22 5.16
CA PHE A 146 5.38 -11.26 4.77
C PHE A 146 5.58 -10.86 3.31
N VAL A 147 4.85 -11.49 2.38
CA VAL A 147 4.99 -11.24 0.95
C VAL A 147 4.49 -9.84 0.58
N ALA A 148 3.38 -9.39 1.16
CA ALA A 148 2.89 -8.04 0.98
C ALA A 148 3.92 -7.00 1.46
N SER A 149 4.46 -7.19 2.67
CA SER A 149 5.50 -6.30 3.21
C SER A 149 6.74 -6.27 2.34
N TYR A 150 7.22 -7.43 1.85
CA TYR A 150 8.36 -7.51 0.93
C TYR A 150 8.13 -6.71 -0.36
N ILE A 151 6.93 -6.82 -0.94
CA ILE A 151 6.60 -6.11 -2.19
C ILE A 151 6.54 -4.60 -1.97
N GLU A 152 6.04 -4.17 -0.82
CA GLU A 152 5.84 -2.77 -0.48
C GLU A 152 7.09 -2.09 0.13
N LEU A 153 8.12 -2.84 0.55
CA LEU A 153 9.35 -2.30 1.15
C LEU A 153 9.98 -1.14 0.36
N PRO A 154 10.21 -1.24 -0.96
CA PRO A 154 10.83 -0.16 -1.73
C PRO A 154 10.01 1.14 -1.72
N PHE A 155 8.68 1.03 -1.72
CA PHE A 155 7.77 2.18 -1.71
C PHE A 155 7.74 2.91 -0.37
N MET A 156 8.12 2.24 0.71
CA MET A 156 8.30 2.86 2.03
C MET A 156 9.73 3.42 2.18
N ILE A 157 10.74 2.69 1.73
CA ILE A 157 12.16 3.09 1.88
C ILE A 157 12.43 4.37 1.10
N LEU A 158 11.95 4.47 -0.15
CA LEU A 158 12.28 5.58 -1.05
C LEU A 158 11.92 6.95 -0.50
N PRO A 159 10.68 7.25 -0.07
CA PRO A 159 10.33 8.56 0.47
C PRO A 159 11.05 8.87 1.79
N ILE A 160 11.27 7.88 2.66
CA ILE A 160 12.02 8.07 3.90
C ILE A 160 13.49 8.37 3.60
N PHE A 161 14.10 7.61 2.69
CA PHE A 161 15.48 7.83 2.26
C PHE A 161 15.67 9.23 1.67
N ASN A 162 14.79 9.67 0.78
CA ASN A 162 14.91 10.98 0.14
C ASN A 162 14.91 12.12 1.18
N VAL A 163 14.00 12.08 2.15
CA VAL A 163 13.96 13.11 3.20
C VAL A 163 15.17 13.05 4.12
N LEU A 164 15.67 11.86 4.44
CA LEU A 164 16.89 11.70 5.25
C LEU A 164 18.15 12.10 4.48
N ASP A 165 18.20 11.85 3.18
CA ASP A 165 19.33 12.19 2.31
C ASP A 165 19.45 13.70 2.03
N ASP A 166 18.30 14.38 1.95
CA ASP A 166 18.21 15.84 1.74
C ASP A 166 18.37 16.64 3.05
N MET A 167 18.49 15.95 4.21
CA MET A 167 18.61 16.62 5.51
C MET A 167 19.94 17.37 5.64
N ASP A 168 19.87 18.63 6.07
CA ASP A 168 21.06 19.46 6.29
C ASP A 168 21.91 18.91 7.46
N ASN A 169 23.12 18.46 7.15
CA ASN A 169 24.08 17.97 8.15
C ASN A 169 24.45 19.02 9.20
N ASN A 170 24.29 20.31 8.91
CA ASN A 170 24.55 21.38 9.88
C ASN A 170 23.60 21.28 11.08
N LEU A 171 22.35 20.85 10.89
CA LEU A 171 21.41 20.64 11.99
C LEU A 171 21.86 19.51 12.93
N ILE A 172 22.43 18.45 12.37
CA ILE A 172 22.97 17.31 13.12
C ILE A 172 24.23 17.75 13.87
N ASN A 173 25.13 18.49 13.22
CA ASN A 173 26.36 18.98 13.82
C ASN A 173 26.06 19.99 14.96
N ALA A 174 25.12 20.94 14.73
CA ALA A 174 24.68 21.88 15.75
C ALA A 174 24.12 21.18 16.99
N SER A 175 23.41 20.07 16.82
CA SER A 175 22.92 19.25 17.93
C SER A 175 24.08 18.67 18.75
N TYR A 176 25.13 18.18 18.10
CA TYR A 176 26.33 17.67 18.79
C TYR A 176 27.12 18.80 19.49
N ASP A 177 27.21 19.98 18.87
CA ASP A 177 27.86 21.15 19.48
C ASP A 177 27.16 21.62 20.74
N LEU A 178 25.85 21.39 20.84
CA LEU A 178 25.05 21.63 22.04
C LEU A 178 25.17 20.50 23.09
N GLY A 179 26.02 19.48 22.85
CA GLY A 179 26.27 18.38 23.76
C GLY A 179 25.28 17.19 23.67
N ALA A 180 24.42 17.17 22.65
CA ALA A 180 23.46 16.06 22.49
C ALA A 180 24.17 14.74 22.13
N THR A 181 23.73 13.66 22.73
CA THR A 181 24.14 12.30 22.36
C THR A 181 23.54 11.89 21.01
N LYS A 182 24.07 10.81 20.41
CA LYS A 182 23.53 10.24 19.14
C LYS A 182 22.04 9.90 19.23
N TRP A 183 21.57 9.43 20.40
CA TRP A 183 20.18 9.10 20.61
C TRP A 183 19.30 10.35 20.76
N GLU A 184 19.77 11.37 21.44
CA GLU A 184 19.08 12.65 21.58
C GLU A 184 18.99 13.37 20.24
N THR A 185 20.07 13.41 19.45
CA THR A 185 20.07 13.93 18.08
C THR A 185 19.08 13.16 17.20
N PHE A 186 19.06 11.83 17.28
CA PHE A 186 18.09 11.02 16.54
C PHE A 186 16.65 11.40 16.95
N ARG A 187 16.35 11.41 18.23
CA ARG A 187 14.99 11.61 18.73
C ARG A 187 14.46 13.03 18.52
N HIS A 188 15.32 14.05 18.66
CA HIS A 188 14.89 15.46 18.65
C HIS A 188 15.14 16.18 17.32
N VAL A 189 16.04 15.67 16.47
CA VAL A 189 16.38 16.28 15.18
C VAL A 189 16.00 15.38 14.02
N ILE A 190 16.62 14.18 13.91
CA ILE A 190 16.49 13.33 12.73
C ILE A 190 15.06 12.79 12.59
N PHE A 191 14.52 12.19 13.66
CA PHE A 191 13.19 11.57 13.61
C PHE A 191 12.06 12.57 13.31
N PRO A 192 11.97 13.74 13.99
CA PRO A 192 10.93 14.73 13.69
C PRO A 192 11.04 15.28 12.26
N LEU A 193 12.25 15.59 11.79
CA LEU A 193 12.47 16.12 10.44
C LEU A 193 12.19 15.08 9.34
N SER A 194 12.39 13.79 9.64
CA SER A 194 12.09 12.71 8.70
C SER A 194 10.60 12.33 8.62
N MET A 195 9.74 12.90 9.47
CA MET A 195 8.33 12.52 9.58
C MET A 195 7.55 12.73 8.26
N ASN A 196 7.95 13.70 7.44
CA ASN A 196 7.35 13.90 6.13
C ASN A 196 7.62 12.72 5.19
N GLY A 197 8.84 12.16 5.22
CA GLY A 197 9.17 10.93 4.52
C GLY A 197 8.39 9.73 5.02
N VAL A 198 8.23 9.61 6.35
CA VAL A 198 7.41 8.54 6.96
C VAL A 198 5.95 8.65 6.53
N ARG A 199 5.34 9.84 6.57
CA ARG A 199 3.94 10.04 6.14
C ARG A 199 3.75 9.69 4.67
N SER A 200 4.64 10.15 3.80
CA SER A 200 4.61 9.81 2.37
C SER A 200 4.78 8.31 2.12
N GLY A 201 5.69 7.65 2.85
CA GLY A 201 5.88 6.20 2.80
C GLY A 201 4.65 5.44 3.28
N VAL A 202 4.05 5.86 4.39
CA VAL A 202 2.80 5.26 4.91
C VAL A 202 1.68 5.36 3.87
N GLN A 203 1.49 6.51 3.22
CA GLN A 203 0.49 6.66 2.15
C GLN A 203 0.79 5.75 0.96
N SER A 204 2.06 5.68 0.55
CA SER A 204 2.49 4.88 -0.60
C SER A 204 2.32 3.37 -0.40
N VAL A 205 2.31 2.91 0.85
CA VAL A 205 2.14 1.49 1.21
C VAL A 205 0.71 1.17 1.63
N PHE A 206 0.11 1.98 2.51
CA PHE A 206 -1.21 1.69 3.07
C PHE A 206 -2.31 1.70 2.00
N ILE A 207 -2.30 2.69 1.11
CA ILE A 207 -3.34 2.85 0.09
C ILE A 207 -3.40 1.65 -0.87
N PRO A 208 -2.29 1.20 -1.52
CA PRO A 208 -2.31 0.00 -2.33
C PRO A 208 -2.64 -1.26 -1.53
N SER A 209 -2.18 -1.35 -0.28
CA SER A 209 -2.41 -2.51 0.59
C SER A 209 -3.89 -2.75 0.92
N LEU A 210 -4.75 -1.73 0.88
CA LEU A 210 -6.20 -1.89 1.05
C LEU A 210 -6.84 -2.78 -0.03
N SER A 211 -6.23 -2.86 -1.22
CA SER A 211 -6.81 -3.52 -2.40
C SER A 211 -5.95 -4.65 -2.99
N LEU A 212 -5.03 -5.24 -2.24
CA LEU A 212 -4.13 -6.32 -2.71
C LEU A 212 -4.86 -7.65 -2.98
N PHE A 213 -5.95 -7.62 -3.78
CA PHE A 213 -6.80 -8.79 -4.01
C PHE A 213 -6.06 -9.99 -4.63
N MET A 214 -5.16 -9.73 -5.56
CA MET A 214 -4.39 -10.78 -6.23
C MET A 214 -3.48 -11.53 -5.26
N LEU A 215 -2.87 -10.80 -4.32
CA LEU A 215 -1.98 -11.39 -3.32
C LEU A 215 -2.77 -12.15 -2.26
N THR A 216 -3.94 -11.63 -1.84
CA THR A 216 -4.83 -12.33 -0.91
C THR A 216 -5.29 -13.66 -1.49
N ARG A 217 -5.57 -13.71 -2.79
CA ARG A 217 -5.99 -14.93 -3.49
C ARG A 217 -4.85 -15.94 -3.64
N LEU A 218 -3.69 -15.51 -4.12
CA LEU A 218 -2.56 -16.40 -4.45
C LEU A 218 -1.78 -16.87 -3.22
N ILE A 219 -1.58 -15.98 -2.24
CA ILE A 219 -0.75 -16.26 -1.04
C ILE A 219 -1.62 -16.49 0.17
N GLY A 220 -2.72 -15.73 0.33
CA GLY A 220 -3.65 -15.87 1.46
C GLY A 220 -4.67 -17.01 1.32
N GLY A 221 -4.82 -17.61 0.12
CA GLY A 221 -5.67 -18.78 -0.11
C GLY A 221 -7.13 -18.58 0.27
N ASN A 222 -7.69 -17.38 0.01
CA ASN A 222 -9.06 -16.99 0.38
C ASN A 222 -9.35 -16.97 1.90
N ARG A 223 -8.37 -17.13 2.77
CA ARG A 223 -8.53 -16.91 4.21
C ARG A 223 -8.52 -15.42 4.55
N VAL A 224 -7.69 -14.68 3.85
CA VAL A 224 -7.64 -13.23 3.93
C VAL A 224 -8.64 -12.66 2.93
N ILE A 225 -9.79 -12.19 3.40
CA ILE A 225 -10.83 -11.58 2.55
C ILE A 225 -10.81 -10.08 2.77
N THR A 226 -10.53 -9.32 1.70
CA THR A 226 -10.43 -7.87 1.70
C THR A 226 -11.49 -7.23 0.80
N LEU A 227 -11.64 -5.90 0.86
CA LEU A 227 -12.50 -5.16 -0.06
C LEU A 227 -12.08 -5.36 -1.52
N GLY A 228 -10.78 -5.48 -1.80
CA GLY A 228 -10.29 -5.77 -3.14
C GLY A 228 -10.78 -7.11 -3.68
N THR A 229 -10.78 -8.17 -2.86
CA THR A 229 -11.34 -9.47 -3.27
C THR A 229 -12.85 -9.42 -3.45
N ALA A 230 -13.57 -8.63 -2.64
CA ALA A 230 -15.01 -8.46 -2.78
C ALA A 230 -15.36 -7.70 -4.07
N ILE A 231 -14.58 -6.68 -4.44
CA ILE A 231 -14.72 -5.96 -5.72
C ILE A 231 -14.51 -6.93 -6.88
N GLU A 232 -13.38 -7.65 -6.89
CA GLU A 232 -13.07 -8.64 -7.93
C GLU A 232 -14.19 -9.66 -8.09
N GLN A 233 -14.68 -10.23 -6.99
CA GLN A 233 -15.75 -11.24 -7.00
C GLN A 233 -17.04 -10.70 -7.57
N ASN A 234 -17.45 -9.48 -7.21
CA ASN A 234 -18.68 -8.89 -7.71
C ASN A 234 -18.59 -8.53 -9.20
N PHE A 235 -17.43 -8.03 -9.67
CA PHE A 235 -17.26 -7.68 -11.09
C PHE A 235 -17.04 -8.89 -12.01
N LEU A 236 -16.27 -9.91 -11.55
CA LEU A 236 -15.80 -10.98 -12.42
C LEU A 236 -16.53 -12.32 -12.24
N THR A 237 -17.24 -12.50 -11.13
CA THR A 237 -17.89 -13.79 -10.82
C THR A 237 -19.39 -13.65 -10.67
N ASN A 238 -19.86 -12.60 -10.00
CA ASN A 238 -21.28 -12.45 -9.67
C ASN A 238 -22.04 -11.57 -10.69
N ASP A 239 -21.34 -10.95 -11.65
CA ASP A 239 -21.89 -9.96 -12.60
C ASP A 239 -22.69 -8.83 -11.93
N ASN A 240 -22.42 -8.58 -10.64
CA ASN A 240 -23.08 -7.54 -9.87
C ASN A 240 -22.26 -6.25 -9.86
N TYR A 241 -22.29 -5.54 -10.99
CA TYR A 241 -21.55 -4.29 -11.18
C TYR A 241 -21.95 -3.19 -10.20
N GLY A 242 -23.23 -3.14 -9.82
CA GLY A 242 -23.72 -2.16 -8.85
C GLY A 242 -23.10 -2.35 -7.47
N MET A 243 -23.08 -3.59 -6.96
CA MET A 243 -22.47 -3.90 -5.66
C MET A 243 -20.93 -3.75 -5.69
N GLY A 244 -20.28 -4.24 -6.76
CA GLY A 244 -18.84 -4.04 -6.97
C GLY A 244 -18.45 -2.56 -6.95
N SER A 245 -19.24 -1.71 -7.63
CA SER A 245 -19.07 -0.25 -7.66
C SER A 245 -19.32 0.40 -6.30
N THR A 246 -20.32 -0.06 -5.56
CA THR A 246 -20.60 0.42 -4.18
C THR A 246 -19.40 0.15 -3.26
N ILE A 247 -18.85 -1.06 -3.30
CA ILE A 247 -17.65 -1.41 -2.53
C ILE A 247 -16.46 -0.55 -2.98
N GLY A 248 -16.32 -0.31 -4.28
CA GLY A 248 -15.29 0.56 -4.85
C GLY A 248 -15.39 2.00 -4.34
N VAL A 249 -16.60 2.58 -4.29
CA VAL A 249 -16.85 3.92 -3.73
C VAL A 249 -16.43 3.97 -2.26
N ILE A 250 -16.80 2.98 -1.47
CA ILE A 250 -16.42 2.91 -0.04
C ILE A 250 -14.91 2.77 0.13
N LEU A 251 -14.24 1.98 -0.71
CA LEU A 251 -12.78 1.88 -0.73
C LEU A 251 -12.12 3.22 -1.04
N ILE A 252 -12.62 3.95 -2.05
CA ILE A 252 -12.14 5.29 -2.40
C ILE A 252 -12.32 6.26 -1.24
N LEU A 253 -13.47 6.24 -0.55
CA LEU A 253 -13.69 7.07 0.64
C LEU A 253 -12.71 6.72 1.76
N THR A 254 -12.43 5.43 2.00
CA THR A 254 -11.44 4.99 2.97
C THR A 254 -10.03 5.50 2.62
N MET A 255 -9.65 5.47 1.34
CA MET A 255 -8.38 6.03 0.86
C MET A 255 -8.31 7.55 1.09
N PHE A 256 -9.37 8.30 0.79
CA PHE A 256 -9.42 9.73 1.05
C PHE A 256 -9.32 10.08 2.53
N ILE A 257 -10.00 9.33 3.41
CA ILE A 257 -9.88 9.49 4.86
C ILE A 257 -8.43 9.27 5.31
N THR A 258 -7.79 8.22 4.82
CA THR A 258 -6.37 7.94 5.13
C THR A 258 -5.46 9.07 4.67
N MET A 259 -5.63 9.54 3.43
CA MET A 259 -4.85 10.68 2.91
C MET A 259 -5.07 11.95 3.74
N TRP A 260 -6.29 12.19 4.20
CA TRP A 260 -6.59 13.36 5.04
C TRP A 260 -5.95 13.26 6.42
N VAL A 261 -6.00 12.09 7.06
CA VAL A 261 -5.40 11.82 8.37
C VAL A 261 -3.87 11.91 8.32
N THR A 262 -3.26 11.42 7.25
CA THR A 262 -1.80 11.41 7.06
C THR A 262 -1.27 12.66 6.38
N LYS A 263 -2.15 13.61 6.04
CA LYS A 263 -1.78 14.87 5.39
C LYS A 263 -0.74 15.63 6.23
N GLU A 264 0.25 16.14 5.53
CA GLU A 264 1.26 17.04 6.09
C GLU A 264 0.58 18.26 6.74
N ARG A 265 0.79 18.46 8.03
CA ARG A 265 0.55 19.78 8.62
C ARG A 265 1.67 20.69 8.11
N ARG A 266 1.40 21.46 7.07
CA ARG A 266 2.26 22.61 6.74
C ARG A 266 2.25 23.53 7.96
N GLU A 267 3.31 23.47 8.74
CA GLU A 267 3.61 24.55 9.66
C GLU A 267 3.85 25.79 8.79
N ARG A 268 2.99 26.79 8.95
CA ARG A 268 3.12 28.12 8.36
C ARG A 268 4.20 28.89 9.09
#